data_17cd868c688208caa3c3e7719fed67d3
#
_entry.id   17cd868c688208caa3c3e7719fed67d3
#
_cell.length_a   1.000
_cell.length_b   1.000
_cell.length_c   1.000
_cell.angle_alpha   90.00
_cell.angle_beta   90.00
_cell.angle_gamma   90.00
#
_symmetry.space_group_name_H-M   'P 1'
#
loop_
_entity.id
_entity.type
_entity.pdbx_description
1 polymer ?
#
loop_
_entity_poly.entity_id
_entity_poly.type
_entity_poly.pdbx_seq_one_letter_code
_entity_poly.pdbx_strand_id
1 'polypeptide(L)'
;MRIIMFTPLSDAAKVLPATSFLDAHIECLPAVPSSYATAADADVVLLDARGDLVRARALCQLLTGPMSCGPVMLVLEEGGAAVVQADWGAADFVLAGATPAELSARLRLVRRVAQAPLPVDEDRIEVGDLVIDTTAYTARIRGSIIDLTYKEFE
;
A
#
# COMPACT_ATOMS: atom_id res chain seq x y z
N MET A 1 -11.58 -11.36 -3.42
CA MET A 1 -10.79 -10.17 -3.08
C MET A 1 -11.57 -9.35 -2.08
N ARG A 2 -10.94 -8.98 -0.94
CA ARG A 2 -11.55 -8.12 0.09
C ARG A 2 -11.03 -6.69 -0.05
N ILE A 3 -11.94 -5.74 -0.24
CA ILE A 3 -11.65 -4.32 -0.41
C ILE A 3 -12.33 -3.55 0.72
N ILE A 4 -11.60 -2.70 1.41
CA ILE A 4 -12.18 -1.71 2.33
C ILE A 4 -12.16 -0.36 1.63
N MET A 5 -13.31 0.31 1.58
CA MET A 5 -13.39 1.66 1.05
C MET A 5 -13.66 2.66 2.18
N PHE A 6 -12.70 3.52 2.47
CA PHE A 6 -12.90 4.62 3.40
C PHE A 6 -13.63 5.78 2.73
N THR A 7 -14.89 5.94 3.07
CA THR A 7 -15.80 6.98 2.56
C THR A 7 -16.90 7.27 3.58
N PRO A 8 -17.47 8.46 3.62
CA PRO A 8 -18.68 8.73 4.41
C PRO A 8 -19.94 8.10 3.82
N LEU A 9 -19.89 7.55 2.59
CA LEU A 9 -21.03 6.94 1.91
C LEU A 9 -21.12 5.45 2.24
N SER A 10 -22.32 4.94 2.28
CA SER A 10 -22.59 3.51 2.54
C SER A 10 -22.54 2.62 1.30
N ASP A 11 -22.32 3.21 0.12
CA ASP A 11 -22.37 2.53 -1.16
C ASP A 11 -21.16 2.94 -2.01
N ALA A 12 -20.30 1.98 -2.30
CA ALA A 12 -19.07 2.18 -3.10
C ALA A 12 -19.38 2.68 -4.51
N ALA A 13 -20.50 2.28 -5.10
CA ALA A 13 -20.86 2.71 -6.45
C ALA A 13 -21.16 4.22 -6.54
N LYS A 14 -21.50 4.85 -5.43
CA LYS A 14 -21.68 6.33 -5.38
C LYS A 14 -20.35 7.07 -5.37
N VAL A 15 -19.27 6.40 -5.00
CA VAL A 15 -17.89 6.92 -5.02
C VAL A 15 -17.23 6.62 -6.35
N LEU A 16 -17.31 5.36 -6.76
CA LEU A 16 -16.66 4.80 -7.94
C LEU A 16 -17.60 3.80 -8.60
N PRO A 17 -18.42 4.23 -9.58
CA PRO A 17 -19.46 3.38 -10.21
C PRO A 17 -18.93 2.05 -10.76
N ALA A 18 -17.67 2.01 -11.20
CA ALA A 18 -17.01 0.81 -11.69
C ALA A 18 -16.97 -0.34 -10.67
N THR A 19 -17.11 -0.07 -9.38
CA THR A 19 -17.13 -1.08 -8.31
C THR A 19 -18.30 -2.04 -8.41
N SER A 20 -19.43 -1.62 -9.00
CA SER A 20 -20.61 -2.47 -9.21
C SER A 20 -20.35 -3.66 -10.14
N PHE A 21 -19.27 -3.64 -10.90
CA PHE A 21 -18.89 -4.67 -11.88
C PHE A 21 -17.74 -5.54 -11.39
N LEU A 22 -17.28 -5.35 -10.15
CA LEU A 22 -16.19 -6.15 -9.59
C LEU A 22 -16.72 -7.40 -8.91
N ASP A 23 -16.07 -8.52 -9.16
CA ASP A 23 -16.24 -9.73 -8.35
C ASP A 23 -15.34 -9.62 -7.09
N ALA A 24 -15.76 -8.77 -6.16
CA ALA A 24 -15.05 -8.47 -4.94
C ALA A 24 -16.01 -8.14 -3.81
N HIS A 25 -15.62 -8.49 -2.58
CA HIS A 25 -16.32 -8.02 -1.39
C HIS A 25 -15.82 -6.63 -1.01
N ILE A 26 -16.69 -5.62 -1.12
CA ILE A 26 -16.36 -4.23 -0.82
C ILE A 26 -17.17 -3.80 0.41
N GLU A 27 -16.46 -3.36 1.43
CA GLU A 27 -17.05 -2.83 2.66
C GLU A 27 -16.73 -1.32 2.75
N CYS A 28 -17.78 -0.50 2.86
CA CYS A 28 -17.64 0.95 3.04
C CYS A 28 -17.62 1.30 4.52
N LEU A 29 -16.58 1.99 4.94
CA LEU A 29 -16.39 2.41 6.34
C LEU A 29 -16.07 3.89 6.42
N PRO A 30 -16.53 4.60 7.47
CA PRO A 30 -16.07 5.95 7.74
C PRO A 30 -14.59 5.93 8.12
N ALA A 31 -13.83 6.93 7.69
CA ALA A 31 -12.42 7.08 8.03
C ALA A 31 -12.26 7.63 9.46
N VAL A 32 -12.45 6.75 10.44
CA VAL A 32 -12.31 7.02 11.88
C VAL A 32 -11.41 5.95 12.53
N PRO A 33 -10.71 6.26 13.63
CA PRO A 33 -9.74 5.34 14.25
C PRO A 33 -10.27 3.94 14.54
N SER A 34 -11.55 3.82 14.94
CA SER A 34 -12.18 2.52 15.20
C SER A 34 -12.32 1.63 13.96
N SER A 35 -12.30 2.22 12.76
CA SER A 35 -12.45 1.49 11.49
C SER A 35 -11.10 1.06 10.89
N TYR A 36 -9.97 1.63 11.33
CA TYR A 36 -8.68 1.34 10.71
C TYR A 36 -8.22 -0.09 10.94
N ALA A 37 -8.49 -0.66 12.11
CA ALA A 37 -8.14 -2.04 12.41
C ALA A 37 -8.80 -3.04 11.43
N THR A 38 -10.01 -2.72 10.92
CA THR A 38 -10.72 -3.56 9.94
C THR A 38 -10.00 -3.60 8.60
N ALA A 39 -9.20 -2.58 8.28
CA ALA A 39 -8.47 -2.49 7.02
C ALA A 39 -7.12 -3.26 7.02
N ALA A 40 -6.65 -3.74 8.17
CA ALA A 40 -5.39 -4.46 8.27
C ALA A 40 -5.34 -5.74 7.42
N ASP A 41 -6.47 -6.44 7.29
CA ASP A 41 -6.59 -7.67 6.50
C ASP A 41 -7.18 -7.44 5.10
N ALA A 42 -7.25 -6.21 4.62
CA ALA A 42 -7.77 -5.92 3.29
C ALA A 42 -6.72 -6.24 2.21
N ASP A 43 -7.16 -6.84 1.10
CA ASP A 43 -6.30 -7.01 -0.09
C ASP A 43 -5.92 -5.65 -0.69
N VAL A 44 -6.84 -4.68 -0.67
CA VAL A 44 -6.65 -3.30 -1.12
C VAL A 44 -7.55 -2.37 -0.29
N VAL A 45 -7.03 -1.21 0.05
CA VAL A 45 -7.78 -0.12 0.67
C VAL A 45 -8.05 0.95 -0.39
N LEU A 46 -9.34 1.27 -0.64
CA LEU A 46 -9.73 2.43 -1.44
C LEU A 46 -9.99 3.60 -0.50
N LEU A 47 -9.41 4.74 -0.78
CA LEU A 47 -9.61 5.97 -0.01
C LEU A 47 -10.31 7.01 -0.87
N ASP A 48 -11.54 7.40 -0.48
CA ASP A 48 -12.28 8.47 -1.15
C ASP A 48 -11.64 9.83 -0.88
N ALA A 49 -10.89 10.30 -1.86
CA ALA A 49 -10.14 11.55 -1.83
C ALA A 49 -10.75 12.65 -2.71
N ARG A 50 -12.02 12.50 -3.15
CA ARG A 50 -12.66 13.42 -4.08
C ARG A 50 -12.98 14.79 -3.48
N GLY A 51 -13.24 14.87 -2.18
CA GLY A 51 -13.70 16.10 -1.53
C GLY A 51 -12.61 16.89 -0.80
N ASP A 52 -11.72 16.20 -0.08
CA ASP A 52 -10.71 16.84 0.79
C ASP A 52 -9.35 16.15 0.62
N LEU A 53 -8.52 16.73 -0.23
CA LEU A 53 -7.20 16.20 -0.56
C LEU A 53 -6.20 16.33 0.59
N VAL A 54 -6.33 17.33 1.45
CA VAL A 54 -5.47 17.53 2.62
C VAL A 54 -5.70 16.42 3.63
N ARG A 55 -6.97 16.15 3.92
CA ARG A 55 -7.36 15.05 4.80
C ARG A 55 -6.99 13.69 4.20
N ALA A 56 -7.21 13.51 2.90
CA ALA A 56 -6.87 12.28 2.19
C ALA A 56 -5.37 11.97 2.26
N ARG A 57 -4.50 12.97 2.07
CA ARG A 57 -3.05 12.83 2.24
C ARG A 57 -2.69 12.34 3.64
N ALA A 58 -3.18 13.03 4.68
CA ALA A 58 -2.91 12.67 6.06
C ALA A 58 -3.37 11.24 6.40
N LEU A 59 -4.57 10.86 5.93
CA LEU A 59 -5.10 9.51 6.10
C LEU A 59 -4.29 8.47 5.32
N CYS A 60 -3.89 8.75 4.11
CA CYS A 60 -3.07 7.85 3.31
C CYS A 60 -1.73 7.56 4.02
N GLN A 61 -1.04 8.59 4.47
CA GLN A 61 0.21 8.47 5.24
C GLN A 61 0.02 7.69 6.56
N LEU A 62 -1.11 7.87 7.24
CA LEU A 62 -1.44 7.11 8.45
C LEU A 62 -1.66 5.62 8.14
N LEU A 63 -2.44 5.31 7.10
CA LEU A 63 -2.82 3.94 6.74
C LEU A 63 -1.63 3.14 6.18
N THR A 64 -0.74 3.78 5.42
CA THR A 64 0.44 3.14 4.84
C THR A 64 1.65 3.09 5.77
N GLY A 65 1.70 3.97 6.76
CA GLY A 65 2.77 4.04 7.76
C GLY A 65 2.39 3.32 9.06
N PRO A 66 2.00 4.04 10.13
CA PRO A 66 1.82 3.46 11.46
C PRO A 66 0.78 2.34 11.55
N MET A 67 -0.29 2.41 10.73
CA MET A 67 -1.37 1.41 10.77
C MET A 67 -1.05 0.18 9.92
N SER A 68 -0.10 0.29 8.98
CA SER A 68 0.36 -0.82 8.12
C SER A 68 -0.80 -1.61 7.50
N CYS A 69 -1.83 -0.89 7.03
CA CYS A 69 -2.93 -1.48 6.27
C CYS A 69 -2.40 -1.98 4.92
N GLY A 70 -3.20 -2.76 4.19
CA GLY A 70 -2.89 -3.17 2.83
C GLY A 70 -2.63 -1.98 1.89
N PRO A 71 -2.27 -2.23 0.63
CA PRO A 71 -1.95 -1.17 -0.32
C PRO A 71 -3.13 -0.19 -0.46
N VAL A 72 -2.85 1.11 -0.34
CA VAL A 72 -3.86 2.17 -0.44
C VAL A 72 -3.91 2.70 -1.87
N MET A 73 -5.11 2.72 -2.46
CA MET A 73 -5.39 3.36 -3.73
C MET A 73 -6.36 4.53 -3.51
N LEU A 74 -6.01 5.70 -4.02
CA LEU A 74 -6.85 6.89 -3.92
C LEU A 74 -7.94 6.90 -4.99
N VAL A 75 -9.16 7.29 -4.62
CA VAL A 75 -10.22 7.62 -5.58
C VAL A 75 -10.30 9.14 -5.69
N LEU A 76 -10.08 9.68 -6.88
CA LEU A 76 -9.91 11.11 -7.13
C LEU A 76 -10.90 11.62 -8.18
N GLU A 77 -11.22 12.90 -8.10
CA GLU A 77 -11.70 13.65 -9.27
C GLU A 77 -10.50 14.03 -10.16
N GLU A 78 -10.76 14.36 -11.41
CA GLU A 78 -9.72 14.68 -12.41
C GLU A 78 -8.74 15.77 -11.93
N GLY A 79 -9.25 16.84 -11.32
CA GLY A 79 -8.41 17.91 -10.76
C GLY A 79 -7.54 17.49 -9.58
N GLY A 80 -7.93 16.45 -8.85
CA GLY A 80 -7.19 15.93 -7.71
C GLY A 80 -5.92 15.18 -8.10
N ALA A 81 -5.91 14.55 -9.27
CA ALA A 81 -4.76 13.78 -9.75
C ALA A 81 -3.49 14.63 -9.94
N ALA A 82 -3.65 15.92 -10.25
CA ALA A 82 -2.53 16.83 -10.48
C ALA A 82 -1.68 17.14 -9.23
N VAL A 83 -2.23 16.92 -8.02
CA VAL A 83 -1.57 17.29 -6.76
C VAL A 83 -1.08 16.10 -5.96
N VAL A 84 -1.39 14.87 -6.38
CA VAL A 84 -0.89 13.65 -5.71
C VAL A 84 0.60 13.51 -5.94
N GLN A 85 1.33 13.23 -4.88
CA GLN A 85 2.79 13.04 -4.89
C GLN A 85 3.16 11.71 -4.24
N ALA A 86 4.36 11.22 -4.53
CA ALA A 86 4.86 9.95 -4.00
C ALA A 86 4.91 9.90 -2.46
N ASP A 87 5.11 11.03 -1.81
CA ASP A 87 5.16 11.17 -0.35
C ASP A 87 3.81 10.93 0.35
N TRP A 88 2.71 10.79 -0.41
CA TRP A 88 1.42 10.37 0.16
C TRP A 88 1.42 8.91 0.57
N GLY A 89 2.31 8.08 0.00
CA GLY A 89 2.41 6.66 0.29
C GLY A 89 1.35 5.81 -0.41
N ALA A 90 0.53 6.40 -1.29
CA ALA A 90 -0.44 5.63 -2.07
C ALA A 90 0.26 4.70 -3.06
N ALA A 91 -0.24 3.48 -3.19
CA ALA A 91 0.27 2.52 -4.17
C ALA A 91 -0.17 2.86 -5.61
N ASP A 92 -1.36 3.47 -5.76
CA ASP A 92 -1.89 3.93 -7.05
C ASP A 92 -3.07 4.91 -6.79
N PHE A 93 -3.63 5.46 -7.85
CA PHE A 93 -4.90 6.18 -7.82
C PHE A 93 -5.80 5.78 -8.99
N VAL A 94 -7.08 6.05 -8.85
CA VAL A 94 -8.10 5.87 -9.89
C VAL A 94 -9.03 7.07 -9.91
N LEU A 95 -9.45 7.49 -11.09
CA LEU A 95 -10.46 8.54 -11.24
C LEU A 95 -11.87 7.99 -10.96
N ALA A 96 -12.73 8.79 -10.37
CA ALA A 96 -14.11 8.40 -10.06
C ALA A 96 -14.89 7.96 -11.31
N GLY A 97 -14.53 8.50 -12.48
CA GLY A 97 -15.10 8.13 -13.79
C GLY A 97 -14.42 6.93 -14.49
N ALA A 98 -13.51 6.22 -13.83
CA ALA A 98 -12.80 5.10 -14.45
C ALA A 98 -13.73 3.96 -14.89
N THR A 99 -13.33 3.28 -15.95
CA THR A 99 -14.07 2.12 -16.45
C THR A 99 -13.87 0.90 -15.58
N PRO A 100 -14.81 -0.08 -15.58
CA PRO A 100 -14.63 -1.34 -14.83
C PRO A 100 -13.37 -2.11 -15.24
N ALA A 101 -12.99 -2.06 -16.52
CA ALA A 101 -11.79 -2.72 -17.04
C ALA A 101 -10.52 -2.07 -16.47
N GLU A 102 -10.47 -0.74 -16.41
CA GLU A 102 -9.34 0.00 -15.82
C GLU A 102 -9.22 -0.30 -14.34
N LEU A 103 -10.32 -0.17 -13.58
CA LEU A 103 -10.33 -0.45 -12.15
C LEU A 103 -9.85 -1.89 -11.85
N SER A 104 -10.37 -2.88 -12.58
CA SER A 104 -9.95 -4.27 -12.42
C SER A 104 -8.46 -4.48 -12.70
N ALA A 105 -7.92 -3.82 -13.73
CA ALA A 105 -6.50 -3.90 -14.06
C ALA A 105 -5.62 -3.30 -12.97
N ARG A 106 -5.94 -2.09 -12.48
CA ARG A 106 -5.21 -1.40 -11.42
C ARG A 106 -5.22 -2.20 -10.12
N LEU A 107 -6.38 -2.71 -9.70
CA LEU A 107 -6.49 -3.54 -8.49
C LEU A 107 -5.61 -4.79 -8.54
N ARG A 108 -5.52 -5.46 -9.71
CA ARG A 108 -4.62 -6.61 -9.88
C ARG A 108 -3.15 -6.22 -9.75
N LEU A 109 -2.75 -5.09 -10.34
CA LEU A 109 -1.37 -4.62 -10.30
C LEU A 109 -0.97 -4.22 -8.89
N VAL A 110 -1.80 -3.41 -8.21
CA VAL A 110 -1.57 -2.94 -6.84
C VAL A 110 -1.44 -4.12 -5.88
N ARG A 111 -2.35 -5.10 -5.97
CA ARG A 111 -2.28 -6.29 -5.13
C ARG A 111 -1.03 -7.12 -5.39
N ARG A 112 -0.62 -7.27 -6.65
CA ARG A 112 0.59 -8.03 -7.01
C ARG A 112 1.84 -7.40 -6.43
N VAL A 113 1.96 -6.08 -6.53
CA VAL A 113 3.12 -5.35 -5.97
C VAL A 113 3.18 -5.51 -4.45
N ALA A 114 2.04 -5.42 -3.76
CA ALA A 114 1.97 -5.59 -2.32
C ALA A 114 2.25 -7.03 -1.85
N GLN A 115 2.00 -8.02 -2.70
CA GLN A 115 2.26 -9.44 -2.41
C GLN A 115 3.61 -9.92 -2.97
N ALA A 116 4.30 -9.09 -3.74
CA ALA A 116 5.65 -9.41 -4.16
C ALA A 116 6.51 -9.58 -2.89
N PRO A 117 7.33 -10.65 -2.79
CA PRO A 117 8.35 -10.70 -1.77
C PRO A 117 9.11 -9.38 -1.86
N LEU A 118 9.40 -8.77 -0.71
CA LEU A 118 10.34 -7.64 -0.67
C LEU A 118 11.52 -8.06 -1.56
N PRO A 119 12.04 -7.18 -2.44
CA PRO A 119 13.23 -7.51 -3.21
C PRO A 119 14.21 -8.07 -2.19
N VAL A 120 14.57 -9.34 -2.35
CA VAL A 120 15.68 -9.92 -1.61
C VAL A 120 16.81 -8.98 -2.00
N ASP A 121 17.31 -8.24 -1.04
CA ASP A 121 18.49 -7.41 -1.23
C ASP A 121 19.54 -8.42 -1.72
N GLU A 122 19.81 -8.47 -3.04
CA GLU A 122 20.73 -9.47 -3.63
C GLU A 122 22.10 -9.34 -2.97
N ASP A 123 22.33 -8.20 -2.35
CA ASP A 123 23.52 -7.86 -1.60
C ASP A 123 23.44 -8.30 -0.13
N ARG A 124 22.31 -8.86 0.33
CA ARG A 124 22.12 -9.32 1.71
C ARG A 124 21.83 -10.81 1.77
N ILE A 125 22.78 -11.56 2.32
CA ILE A 125 22.68 -13.01 2.52
C ILE A 125 22.29 -13.26 3.98
N GLU A 126 21.16 -13.92 4.21
CA GLU A 126 20.72 -14.33 5.54
C GLU A 126 20.75 -15.86 5.68
N VAL A 127 21.52 -16.36 6.65
CA VAL A 127 21.61 -17.79 6.97
C VAL A 127 21.46 -17.96 8.48
N GLY A 128 20.26 -18.30 8.93
CA GLY A 128 19.95 -18.38 10.36
C GLY A 128 20.11 -17.03 11.06
N ASP A 129 20.98 -16.97 12.06
CA ASP A 129 21.29 -15.74 12.81
C ASP A 129 22.36 -14.86 12.15
N LEU A 130 22.94 -15.30 11.03
CA LEU A 130 23.99 -14.60 10.29
C LEU A 130 23.36 -13.76 9.17
N VAL A 131 23.71 -12.49 9.13
CA VAL A 131 23.33 -11.52 8.09
C VAL A 131 24.62 -10.95 7.49
N ILE A 132 24.80 -11.12 6.19
CA ILE A 132 25.93 -10.57 5.42
C ILE A 132 25.40 -9.52 4.46
N ASP A 133 25.94 -8.33 4.51
CA ASP A 133 25.70 -7.25 3.55
C ASP A 133 26.93 -7.16 2.64
N THR A 134 26.79 -7.59 1.39
CA THR A 134 27.89 -7.65 0.43
C THR A 134 28.29 -6.27 -0.10
N THR A 135 27.37 -5.30 -0.11
CA THR A 135 27.63 -3.93 -0.52
C THR A 135 28.38 -3.15 0.55
N ALA A 136 27.97 -3.32 1.81
CA ALA A 136 28.61 -2.65 2.94
C ALA A 136 29.83 -3.41 3.49
N TYR A 137 30.13 -4.60 2.98
CA TYR A 137 31.18 -5.50 3.48
C TYR A 137 31.07 -5.74 4.99
N THR A 138 29.84 -5.95 5.47
CA THR A 138 29.60 -6.18 6.89
C THR A 138 28.90 -7.52 7.12
N ALA A 139 29.28 -8.21 8.20
CA ALA A 139 28.58 -9.39 8.69
C ALA A 139 28.09 -9.17 10.11
N ARG A 140 26.91 -9.72 10.44
CA ARG A 140 26.30 -9.65 11.77
C ARG A 140 25.80 -11.00 12.19
N ILE A 141 26.06 -11.37 13.47
CA ILE A 141 25.43 -12.51 14.11
C ILE A 141 24.56 -12.01 15.25
N ARG A 142 23.28 -12.37 15.25
CA ARG A 142 22.29 -11.94 16.27
C ARG A 142 22.29 -10.43 16.48
N GLY A 143 22.44 -9.66 15.41
CA GLY A 143 22.49 -8.20 15.43
C GLY A 143 23.82 -7.57 15.81
N SER A 144 24.80 -8.33 16.29
CA SER A 144 26.16 -7.87 16.62
C SER A 144 27.05 -7.91 15.38
N ILE A 145 27.75 -6.81 15.10
CA ILE A 145 28.71 -6.72 13.99
C ILE A 145 29.88 -7.65 14.28
N ILE A 146 30.30 -8.40 13.27
CA ILE A 146 31.54 -9.17 13.27
C ILE A 146 32.58 -8.38 12.52
N ASP A 147 33.69 -8.09 13.15
CA ASP A 147 34.86 -7.51 12.48
C ASP A 147 35.56 -8.60 11.65
N LEU A 148 35.35 -8.54 10.34
CA LEU A 148 36.04 -9.41 9.37
C LEU A 148 37.01 -8.57 8.57
N THR A 149 38.19 -9.12 8.34
CA THR A 149 39.12 -8.55 7.37
C THR A 149 38.59 -8.82 5.95
N TYR A 150 39.01 -8.01 4.97
CA TYR A 150 38.60 -8.17 3.57
C TYR A 150 38.80 -9.60 3.04
N LYS A 151 39.89 -10.26 3.44
CA LYS A 151 40.18 -11.65 3.04
C LYS A 151 39.30 -12.70 3.73
N GLU A 152 38.72 -12.39 4.86
CA GLU A 152 37.80 -13.31 5.57
C GLU A 152 36.36 -13.11 5.08
N PHE A 153 36.08 -12.02 4.40
CA PHE A 153 34.80 -11.73 3.80
C PHE A 153 34.64 -12.36 2.41
N GLU A 154 35.71 -12.45 1.58
CA GLU A 154 35.75 -13.14 0.29
C GLU A 154 35.75 -14.68 0.45
#